data_11252d0b94ea2b07b8e78d4564bf2675
#
_entry.id   11252d0b94ea2b07b8e78d4564bf2675
#
_cell.length_a   1.000
_cell.length_b   1.000
_cell.length_c   1.000
_cell.angle_alpha   90.00
_cell.angle_beta   90.00
_cell.angle_gamma   90.00
#
_symmetry.space_group_name_H-M   'P 1'
#
loop_
_entity.id
_entity.type
_entity.pdbx_description
1 polymer ?
#
loop_
_entity_poly.entity_id
_entity_poly.type
_entity_poly.pdbx_seq_one_letter_code
_entity_poly.pdbx_strand_id
1 'polypeptide(L)'
;NTLFQNSTGLPDADHFTSVRDLAVLSKALIDNFPSHYDLYKEKEFTFNNIRQLNRNKLLWRDESVDGMKTGHTEAAGYCLVASAKRNDMRLITVVAGSKSDKHRFDASQRLLEYGFRFYAAQKLLEGNKELKSSTVWGGKKESVSIGLENDLLVTLPRGDFRNLTINYTCLLYTSDAADEKV
;
A
#
# COMPACT_ATOMS: atom_id res chain seq x y z
N ASN A 1 1.30 8.52 -15.91
CA ASN A 1 1.75 9.83 -16.43
C ASN A 1 1.63 10.87 -15.31
N THR A 2 2.72 11.13 -14.61
CA THR A 2 2.79 12.16 -13.57
C THR A 2 3.98 13.05 -13.86
N LEU A 3 3.77 14.36 -13.78
CA LEU A 3 4.82 15.36 -13.89
C LEU A 3 4.62 16.38 -12.76
N PHE A 4 5.60 16.47 -11.86
CA PHE A 4 5.61 17.46 -10.79
C PHE A 4 6.64 18.54 -11.11
N GLN A 5 6.18 19.78 -11.20
CA GLN A 5 7.05 20.95 -11.45
C GLN A 5 7.64 21.52 -10.17
N ASN A 6 7.01 21.22 -9.02
CA ASN A 6 7.46 21.68 -7.71
C ASN A 6 7.07 20.68 -6.62
N SER A 7 7.73 20.77 -5.48
CA SER A 7 7.46 19.93 -4.29
C SER A 7 6.32 20.45 -3.39
N THR A 8 5.85 21.68 -3.63
CA THR A 8 4.87 22.36 -2.79
C THR A 8 3.44 22.05 -3.19
N GLY A 9 3.20 21.62 -4.46
CA GLY A 9 1.87 21.44 -5.03
C GLY A 9 1.19 22.75 -5.42
N LEU A 10 1.97 23.82 -5.61
CA LEU A 10 1.45 25.07 -6.17
C LEU A 10 1.06 24.86 -7.63
N PRO A 11 0.02 25.53 -8.12
CA PRO A 11 -0.42 25.39 -9.50
C PRO A 11 0.67 25.72 -10.52
N ASP A 12 0.78 24.88 -11.52
CA ASP A 12 1.59 25.06 -12.70
C ASP A 12 0.89 24.35 -13.87
N ALA A 13 1.03 24.86 -15.09
CA ALA A 13 0.34 24.33 -16.26
C ALA A 13 0.73 22.87 -16.57
N ASP A 14 1.98 22.53 -16.29
CA ASP A 14 2.53 21.18 -16.53
C ASP A 14 2.58 20.31 -15.26
N HIS A 15 1.96 20.76 -14.16
CA HIS A 15 1.91 20.03 -12.91
C HIS A 15 0.65 19.15 -12.83
N PHE A 16 0.78 17.89 -13.19
CA PHE A 16 -0.34 16.95 -13.22
C PHE A 16 0.03 15.56 -12.70
N THR A 17 -0.98 14.84 -12.28
CA THR A 17 -0.88 13.45 -11.81
C THR A 17 -2.17 12.69 -12.09
N SER A 18 -2.15 11.38 -11.92
CA SER A 18 -3.32 10.53 -11.94
C SER A 18 -3.65 9.97 -10.55
N VAL A 19 -4.91 9.60 -10.33
CA VAL A 19 -5.32 8.94 -9.09
C VAL A 19 -4.57 7.62 -8.86
N ARG A 20 -4.24 6.91 -9.94
CA ARG A 20 -3.44 5.68 -9.88
C ARG A 20 -2.01 5.97 -9.41
N ASP A 21 -1.37 6.97 -9.97
CA ASP A 21 0.01 7.31 -9.62
C ASP A 21 0.11 7.81 -8.19
N LEU A 22 -0.88 8.57 -7.72
CA LEU A 22 -0.97 8.96 -6.31
C LEU A 22 -1.14 7.75 -5.38
N ALA A 23 -1.90 6.73 -5.78
CA ALA A 23 -2.01 5.50 -5.00
C ALA A 23 -0.69 4.74 -4.95
N VAL A 24 0.04 4.64 -6.07
CA VAL A 24 1.38 4.02 -6.14
C VAL A 24 2.38 4.78 -5.27
N LEU A 25 2.41 6.11 -5.37
CA LEU A 25 3.27 6.95 -4.54
C LEU A 25 2.96 6.78 -3.05
N SER A 26 1.66 6.73 -2.71
CA SER A 26 1.21 6.53 -1.34
C SER A 26 1.63 5.18 -0.77
N LYS A 27 1.50 4.12 -1.58
CA LYS A 27 1.98 2.78 -1.21
C LYS A 27 3.48 2.79 -0.97
N ALA A 28 4.27 3.38 -1.87
CA ALA A 28 5.72 3.46 -1.73
C ALA A 28 6.13 4.24 -0.46
N LEU A 29 5.41 5.31 -0.11
CA LEU A 29 5.66 6.07 1.11
C LEU A 29 5.39 5.23 2.37
N ILE A 30 4.30 4.48 2.39
CA ILE A 30 3.94 3.61 3.52
C ILE A 30 4.98 2.49 3.69
N ASP A 31 5.37 1.86 2.59
CA ASP A 31 6.26 0.68 2.64
C ASP A 31 7.72 1.06 2.94
N ASN A 32 8.21 2.15 2.32
CA ASN A 32 9.63 2.50 2.38
C ASN A 32 9.97 3.52 3.46
N PHE A 33 8.98 4.29 3.94
CA PHE A 33 9.19 5.37 4.90
C PHE A 33 8.18 5.35 6.05
N PRO A 34 8.04 4.22 6.78
CA PRO A 34 7.00 4.06 7.81
C PRO A 34 7.08 5.10 8.93
N SER A 35 8.29 5.47 9.37
CA SER A 35 8.48 6.49 10.41
C SER A 35 8.01 7.89 9.97
N HIS A 36 8.20 8.24 8.70
CA HIS A 36 7.69 9.49 8.15
C HIS A 36 6.17 9.40 7.92
N TYR A 37 5.69 8.22 7.53
CA TYR A 37 4.27 7.98 7.34
C TYR A 37 3.47 8.17 8.63
N ASP A 38 4.03 7.81 9.78
CA ASP A 38 3.39 7.97 11.09
C ASP A 38 2.98 9.42 11.42
N LEU A 39 3.64 10.41 10.81
CA LEU A 39 3.28 11.82 10.97
C LEU A 39 1.90 12.17 10.39
N TYR A 40 1.41 11.41 9.41
CA TYR A 40 0.12 11.69 8.77
C TYR A 40 -1.10 11.37 9.65
N LYS A 41 -0.93 10.53 10.67
CA LYS A 41 -1.99 10.21 11.64
C LYS A 41 -2.14 11.25 12.75
N GLU A 42 -1.17 12.15 12.90
CA GLU A 42 -1.22 13.21 13.91
C GLU A 42 -2.42 14.12 13.66
N LYS A 43 -3.32 14.19 14.64
CA LYS A 43 -4.57 14.96 14.54
C LYS A 43 -4.35 16.45 14.68
N GLU A 44 -3.34 16.84 15.43
CA GLU A 44 -3.00 18.24 15.69
C GLU A 44 -1.50 18.42 15.89
N PHE A 45 -1.04 19.63 15.61
CA PHE A 45 0.35 20.04 15.81
C PHE A 45 0.41 21.49 16.27
N THR A 46 1.22 21.76 17.29
CA THR A 46 1.42 23.12 17.81
C THR A 46 2.82 23.58 17.48
N PHE A 47 2.93 24.71 16.79
CA PHE A 47 4.20 25.37 16.48
C PHE A 47 4.10 26.86 16.78
N ASN A 48 5.10 27.42 17.44
CA ASN A 48 5.11 28.81 17.88
C ASN A 48 3.80 29.23 18.61
N ASN A 49 3.30 28.40 19.52
CA ASN A 49 2.03 28.55 20.22
C ASN A 49 0.78 28.62 19.32
N ILE A 50 0.89 28.28 18.05
CA ILE A 50 -0.23 28.20 17.12
C ILE A 50 -0.61 26.72 16.97
N ARG A 51 -1.79 26.36 17.50
CA ARG A 51 -2.37 25.03 17.34
C ARG A 51 -3.01 24.90 15.97
N GLN A 52 -2.63 23.87 15.23
CA GLN A 52 -3.15 23.55 13.90
C GLN A 52 -3.76 22.16 13.90
N LEU A 53 -4.95 22.02 13.33
CA LEU A 53 -5.60 20.72 13.16
C LEU A 53 -5.24 20.11 11.81
N ASN A 54 -5.09 18.80 11.78
CA ASN A 54 -4.95 18.10 10.52
C ASN A 54 -6.19 18.35 9.64
N ARG A 55 -5.97 18.64 8.37
CA ARG A 55 -7.06 18.89 7.42
C ARG A 55 -7.78 17.62 6.99
N ASN A 56 -7.21 16.44 7.25
CA ASN A 56 -7.85 15.15 6.97
C ASN A 56 -8.87 14.80 8.06
N LYS A 57 -10.12 15.19 7.86
CA LYS A 57 -11.20 14.96 8.83
C LYS A 57 -11.58 13.48 8.99
N LEU A 58 -11.13 12.58 8.11
CA LEU A 58 -11.36 11.14 8.28
C LEU A 58 -10.67 10.58 9.52
N LEU A 59 -9.57 11.18 9.97
CA LEU A 59 -8.87 10.79 11.21
C LEU A 59 -9.77 10.86 12.46
N TRP A 60 -10.84 11.67 12.42
CA TRP A 60 -11.82 11.76 13.53
C TRP A 60 -13.07 10.94 13.27
N ARG A 61 -13.35 10.57 12.00
CA ARG A 61 -14.55 9.80 11.63
C ARG A 61 -14.35 8.30 11.70
N ASP A 62 -13.13 7.83 11.48
CA ASP A 62 -12.79 6.41 11.38
C ASP A 62 -11.42 6.17 11.99
N GLU A 63 -11.37 5.47 13.12
CA GLU A 63 -10.13 5.18 13.85
C GLU A 63 -9.14 4.30 13.06
N SER A 64 -9.62 3.59 12.05
CA SER A 64 -8.76 2.81 11.16
C SER A 64 -7.98 3.66 10.17
N VAL A 65 -8.37 4.93 9.98
CA VAL A 65 -7.68 5.88 9.09
C VAL A 65 -6.43 6.42 9.76
N ASP A 66 -5.29 6.28 9.07
CA ASP A 66 -3.97 6.70 9.55
C ASP A 66 -3.23 7.65 8.59
N GLY A 67 -3.90 8.17 7.58
CA GLY A 67 -3.33 9.11 6.59
C GLY A 67 -4.37 9.51 5.55
N MET A 68 -4.07 10.29 4.55
CA MET A 68 -2.76 10.87 4.25
C MET A 68 -2.87 12.39 4.07
N LYS A 69 -3.20 12.81 2.83
CA LYS A 69 -3.05 14.21 2.44
C LYS A 69 -4.25 14.76 1.69
N THR A 70 -4.70 15.92 2.11
CA THR A 70 -5.69 16.72 1.39
C THR A 70 -5.02 17.68 0.42
N GLY A 71 -5.66 17.96 -0.70
CA GLY A 71 -5.28 19.00 -1.65
C GLY A 71 -6.49 19.80 -2.09
N HIS A 72 -6.27 21.04 -2.50
CA HIS A 72 -7.27 21.86 -3.16
C HIS A 72 -6.60 22.96 -3.99
N THR A 73 -6.99 23.03 -5.26
CA THR A 73 -6.80 24.18 -6.12
C THR A 73 -8.08 24.39 -6.91
N GLU A 74 -8.28 25.55 -7.52
CA GLU A 74 -9.46 25.78 -8.36
C GLU A 74 -9.54 24.81 -9.53
N ALA A 75 -8.39 24.53 -10.16
CA ALA A 75 -8.31 23.61 -11.30
C ALA A 75 -8.50 22.14 -10.91
N ALA A 76 -7.91 21.70 -9.79
CA ALA A 76 -7.95 20.31 -9.35
C ALA A 76 -9.18 19.96 -8.50
N GLY A 77 -9.95 20.96 -8.02
CA GLY A 77 -11.00 20.76 -7.04
C GLY A 77 -10.51 20.24 -5.70
N TYR A 78 -11.39 19.68 -4.92
CA TYR A 78 -11.03 19.09 -3.61
C TYR A 78 -10.54 17.66 -3.78
N CYS A 79 -9.29 17.41 -3.39
CA CYS A 79 -8.62 16.12 -3.50
C CYS A 79 -8.30 15.55 -2.11
N LEU A 80 -8.30 14.22 -2.02
CA LEU A 80 -7.91 13.49 -0.82
C LEU A 80 -7.27 12.16 -1.20
N VAL A 81 -6.09 11.92 -0.68
CA VAL A 81 -5.55 10.58 -0.54
C VAL A 81 -5.79 10.16 0.90
N ALA A 82 -6.46 9.04 1.10
CA ALA A 82 -6.67 8.48 2.44
C ALA A 82 -6.19 7.04 2.49
N SER A 83 -5.68 6.64 3.65
CA SER A 83 -5.30 5.26 3.95
C SER A 83 -5.93 4.83 5.26
N ALA A 84 -6.36 3.58 5.29
CA ALA A 84 -6.90 2.95 6.49
C ALA A 84 -6.39 1.51 6.59
N LYS A 85 -6.16 1.05 7.83
CA LYS A 85 -5.74 -0.33 8.12
C LYS A 85 -6.72 -0.98 9.09
N ARG A 86 -7.30 -2.12 8.69
CA ARG A 86 -8.12 -2.97 9.55
C ARG A 86 -7.56 -4.38 9.52
N ASN A 87 -7.16 -4.88 10.68
CA ASN A 87 -6.44 -6.16 10.79
C ASN A 87 -5.20 -6.15 9.85
N ASP A 88 -5.06 -7.16 9.01
CA ASP A 88 -3.94 -7.31 8.07
C ASP A 88 -4.18 -6.65 6.71
N MET A 89 -5.33 -5.99 6.52
CA MET A 89 -5.67 -5.33 5.26
C MET A 89 -5.53 -3.83 5.37
N ARG A 90 -4.73 -3.26 4.47
CA ARG A 90 -4.62 -1.81 4.26
C ARG A 90 -5.29 -1.43 2.93
N LEU A 91 -6.04 -0.36 2.95
CA LEU A 91 -6.64 0.24 1.75
C LEU A 91 -6.13 1.68 1.59
N ILE A 92 -5.89 2.04 0.35
CA ILE A 92 -5.58 3.42 -0.06
C ILE A 92 -6.68 3.86 -1.00
N THR A 93 -7.28 5.01 -0.73
CA THR A 93 -8.27 5.63 -1.61
C THR A 93 -7.76 6.97 -2.10
N VAL A 94 -8.00 7.25 -3.37
CA VAL A 94 -7.66 8.53 -3.98
C VAL A 94 -8.90 9.12 -4.61
N VAL A 95 -9.28 10.29 -4.13
CA VAL A 95 -10.42 11.06 -4.65
C VAL A 95 -9.88 12.39 -5.16
N ALA A 96 -10.15 12.71 -6.41
CA ALA A 96 -9.76 13.97 -7.05
C ALA A 96 -10.96 14.65 -7.67
N GLY A 97 -10.87 15.96 -7.89
CA GLY A 97 -11.92 16.72 -8.59
C GLY A 97 -13.24 16.84 -7.83
N SER A 98 -13.26 16.67 -6.52
CA SER A 98 -14.50 16.78 -5.75
C SER A 98 -14.98 18.23 -5.68
N LYS A 99 -16.31 18.40 -5.68
CA LYS A 99 -16.96 19.71 -5.67
C LYS A 99 -16.85 20.44 -4.33
N SER A 100 -16.57 19.73 -3.24
CA SER A 100 -16.48 20.34 -1.91
C SER A 100 -15.60 19.51 -0.97
N ASP A 101 -15.16 20.16 0.12
CA ASP A 101 -14.46 19.54 1.24
C ASP A 101 -15.23 18.32 1.79
N LYS A 102 -16.53 18.52 2.06
CA LYS A 102 -17.40 17.44 2.55
C LYS A 102 -17.44 16.25 1.59
N HIS A 103 -17.60 16.52 0.29
CA HIS A 103 -17.76 15.47 -0.71
C HIS A 103 -16.54 14.57 -0.85
N ARG A 104 -15.29 15.12 -0.80
CA ARG A 104 -14.07 14.29 -0.86
C ARG A 104 -13.97 13.32 0.32
N PHE A 105 -14.39 13.74 1.53
CA PHE A 105 -14.38 12.85 2.71
C PHE A 105 -15.46 11.78 2.61
N ASP A 106 -16.68 12.16 2.23
CA ASP A 106 -17.80 11.21 2.10
C ASP A 106 -17.54 10.18 1.00
N ALA A 107 -16.91 10.59 -0.10
CA ALA A 107 -16.51 9.69 -1.18
C ALA A 107 -15.38 8.73 -0.73
N SER A 108 -14.34 9.25 -0.09
CA SER A 108 -13.24 8.42 0.42
C SER A 108 -13.72 7.42 1.46
N GLN A 109 -14.59 7.83 2.38
CA GLN A 109 -15.15 6.95 3.40
C GLN A 109 -15.95 5.80 2.76
N ARG A 110 -16.82 6.12 1.79
CA ARG A 110 -17.59 5.08 1.06
C ARG A 110 -16.69 4.11 0.31
N LEU A 111 -15.60 4.57 -0.28
CA LEU A 111 -14.61 3.70 -0.93
C LEU A 111 -13.91 2.78 0.06
N LEU A 112 -13.50 3.29 1.22
CA LEU A 112 -12.91 2.47 2.29
C LEU A 112 -13.90 1.42 2.78
N GLU A 113 -15.12 1.80 3.08
CA GLU A 113 -16.19 0.91 3.53
C GLU A 113 -16.49 -0.18 2.49
N TYR A 114 -16.58 0.20 1.20
CA TYR A 114 -16.72 -0.75 0.10
C TYR A 114 -15.57 -1.76 0.09
N GLY A 115 -14.32 -1.27 0.14
CA GLY A 115 -13.16 -2.14 0.10
C GLY A 115 -13.11 -3.11 1.28
N PHE A 116 -13.29 -2.64 2.51
CA PHE A 116 -13.31 -3.50 3.71
C PHE A 116 -14.49 -4.45 3.77
N ARG A 117 -15.62 -4.08 3.17
CA ARG A 117 -16.81 -4.94 3.11
C ARG A 117 -16.65 -6.09 2.13
N PHE A 118 -16.14 -5.82 0.94
CA PHE A 118 -16.13 -6.79 -0.16
C PHE A 118 -14.82 -7.53 -0.33
N TYR A 119 -13.72 -7.02 0.20
CA TYR A 119 -12.39 -7.63 0.13
C TYR A 119 -11.93 -8.10 1.51
N ALA A 120 -11.01 -9.03 1.50
CA ALA A 120 -10.28 -9.47 2.69
C ALA A 120 -8.84 -9.78 2.35
N ALA A 121 -7.93 -9.59 3.30
CA ALA A 121 -6.59 -10.13 3.25
C ALA A 121 -6.56 -11.44 4.02
N GLN A 122 -5.94 -12.46 3.46
CA GLN A 122 -5.68 -13.73 4.13
C GLN A 122 -4.22 -14.13 3.97
N LYS A 123 -3.65 -14.64 5.03
CA LYS A 123 -2.34 -15.28 5.01
C LYS A 123 -2.52 -16.69 4.46
N LEU A 124 -1.99 -16.93 3.27
CA LEU A 124 -2.09 -18.21 2.57
C LEU A 124 -0.94 -19.15 2.94
N LEU A 125 0.25 -18.60 3.13
CA LEU A 125 1.45 -19.34 3.49
C LEU A 125 2.20 -18.57 4.56
N GLU A 126 2.80 -19.30 5.50
CA GLU A 126 3.65 -18.70 6.52
C GLU A 126 5.10 -18.66 6.04
N GLY A 127 5.76 -17.53 6.29
CA GLY A 127 7.18 -17.38 6.05
C GLY A 127 8.03 -18.27 6.96
N ASN A 128 9.23 -18.59 6.51
CA ASN A 128 10.18 -19.44 7.23
C ASN A 128 9.66 -20.84 7.61
N LYS A 129 8.59 -21.29 6.93
CA LYS A 129 8.08 -22.66 7.03
C LYS A 129 8.46 -23.47 5.79
N GLU A 130 8.81 -24.73 6.01
CA GLU A 130 9.04 -25.67 4.91
C GLU A 130 7.72 -25.95 4.19
N LEU A 131 7.68 -25.66 2.90
CA LEU A 131 6.57 -26.01 2.01
C LEU A 131 6.82 -27.34 1.31
N LYS A 132 8.08 -27.63 1.01
CA LYS A 132 8.54 -28.84 0.34
C LYS A 132 10.01 -29.10 0.64
N SER A 133 10.38 -30.38 0.73
CA SER A 133 11.77 -30.80 0.68
C SER A 133 12.12 -31.27 -0.73
N SER A 134 13.30 -30.90 -1.22
CA SER A 134 13.82 -31.34 -2.52
C SER A 134 15.15 -32.02 -2.35
N THR A 135 15.34 -33.15 -3.04
CA THR A 135 16.61 -33.89 -3.03
C THR A 135 17.68 -33.11 -3.79
N VAL A 136 18.88 -33.06 -3.23
CA VAL A 136 20.05 -32.42 -3.84
C VAL A 136 21.03 -33.48 -4.30
N TRP A 137 21.23 -33.57 -5.60
CA TRP A 137 22.18 -34.52 -6.18
C TRP A 137 23.61 -33.94 -6.17
N GLY A 138 24.53 -34.65 -5.59
CA GLY A 138 25.94 -34.22 -5.50
C GLY A 138 26.24 -33.12 -4.48
N GLY A 139 25.29 -32.71 -3.66
CA GLY A 139 25.45 -31.70 -2.63
C GLY A 139 26.00 -32.26 -1.31
N LYS A 140 26.44 -31.35 -0.41
CA LYS A 140 26.86 -31.72 0.95
C LYS A 140 25.68 -32.19 1.83
N LYS A 141 24.45 -31.82 1.47
CA LYS A 141 23.20 -32.24 2.11
C LYS A 141 22.37 -33.03 1.11
N GLU A 142 21.70 -34.06 1.57
CA GLU A 142 20.86 -34.92 0.72
C GLU A 142 19.54 -34.23 0.32
N SER A 143 19.11 -33.24 1.08
CA SER A 143 17.89 -32.50 0.80
C SER A 143 18.00 -31.03 1.23
N VAL A 144 17.17 -30.20 0.61
CA VAL A 144 17.00 -28.78 0.94
C VAL A 144 15.52 -28.48 1.16
N SER A 145 15.24 -27.75 2.24
CA SER A 145 13.90 -27.24 2.50
C SER A 145 13.62 -26.01 1.64
N ILE A 146 12.46 -26.00 0.98
CA ILE A 146 11.99 -24.91 0.14
C ILE A 146 10.82 -24.27 0.85
N GLY A 147 10.84 -22.93 1.00
CA GLY A 147 9.80 -22.16 1.63
C GLY A 147 9.87 -20.69 1.22
N LEU A 148 8.99 -19.89 1.79
CA LEU A 148 8.99 -18.44 1.64
C LEU A 148 9.77 -17.80 2.79
N GLU A 149 10.48 -16.72 2.52
CA GLU A 149 11.13 -15.92 3.55
C GLU A 149 10.10 -15.17 4.42
N ASN A 150 9.03 -14.67 3.79
CA ASN A 150 7.98 -13.89 4.43
C ASN A 150 6.60 -14.53 4.25
N ASP A 151 5.66 -14.16 5.11
CA ASP A 151 4.26 -14.55 4.97
C ASP A 151 3.69 -14.13 3.61
N LEU A 152 2.96 -15.02 2.95
CA LEU A 152 2.21 -14.70 1.74
C LEU A 152 0.81 -14.24 2.12
N LEU A 153 0.60 -12.92 2.10
CA LEU A 153 -0.71 -12.29 2.26
C LEU A 153 -1.29 -11.95 0.90
N VAL A 154 -2.53 -12.34 0.67
CA VAL A 154 -3.25 -12.05 -0.58
C VAL A 154 -4.56 -11.35 -0.27
N THR A 155 -4.84 -10.26 -0.98
CA THR A 155 -6.10 -9.52 -0.86
C THR A 155 -6.97 -9.82 -2.08
N LEU A 156 -8.14 -10.40 -1.84
CA LEU A 156 -9.10 -10.80 -2.86
C LEU A 156 -10.53 -10.44 -2.44
N PRO A 157 -11.48 -10.40 -3.41
CA PRO A 157 -12.90 -10.43 -3.08
C PRO A 157 -13.21 -11.61 -2.16
N ARG A 158 -14.04 -11.39 -1.12
CA ARG A 158 -14.31 -12.41 -0.09
C ARG A 158 -14.82 -13.74 -0.64
N GLY A 159 -15.53 -13.72 -1.77
CA GLY A 159 -16.04 -14.93 -2.43
C GLY A 159 -14.97 -15.78 -3.12
N ASP A 160 -13.87 -15.16 -3.54
CA ASP A 160 -12.88 -15.80 -4.42
C ASP A 160 -11.90 -16.71 -3.66
N PHE A 161 -11.79 -16.55 -2.34
CA PHE A 161 -10.93 -17.41 -1.51
C PHE A 161 -11.30 -18.90 -1.57
N ARG A 162 -12.57 -19.23 -1.86
CA ARG A 162 -13.03 -20.62 -1.95
C ARG A 162 -12.47 -21.35 -3.17
N ASN A 163 -12.09 -20.60 -4.21
CA ASN A 163 -11.63 -21.14 -5.49
C ASN A 163 -10.12 -20.97 -5.69
N LEU A 164 -9.42 -20.57 -4.62
CA LEU A 164 -8.00 -20.28 -4.72
C LEU A 164 -7.18 -21.56 -4.74
N THR A 165 -6.36 -21.71 -5.77
CA THR A 165 -5.39 -22.79 -5.89
C THR A 165 -3.99 -22.22 -5.88
N ILE A 166 -3.12 -22.77 -5.05
CA ILE A 166 -1.71 -22.35 -4.97
C ILE A 166 -0.88 -23.36 -5.78
N ASN A 167 -0.27 -22.87 -6.84
CA ASN A 167 0.71 -23.61 -7.61
C ASN A 167 2.09 -23.02 -7.38
N TYR A 168 3.10 -23.86 -7.19
CA TYR A 168 4.49 -23.43 -7.09
C TYR A 168 5.33 -24.23 -8.06
N THR A 169 6.26 -23.54 -8.73
CA THR A 169 7.25 -24.14 -9.61
C THR A 169 8.62 -23.78 -9.07
N CYS A 170 9.43 -24.79 -8.75
CA CYS A 170 10.81 -24.58 -8.37
C CYS A 170 11.67 -24.63 -9.64
N LEU A 171 12.33 -23.53 -9.95
CA LEU A 171 13.36 -23.48 -10.97
C LEU A 171 14.68 -23.86 -10.30
N LEU A 172 15.14 -25.07 -10.55
CA LEU A 172 16.48 -25.50 -10.16
C LEU A 172 17.46 -24.95 -11.21
N TYR A 173 18.19 -23.91 -10.87
CA TYR A 173 19.35 -23.51 -11.65
C TYR A 173 20.51 -24.42 -11.26
N THR A 174 20.97 -25.23 -12.20
CA THR A 174 22.32 -25.76 -12.11
C THR A 174 23.24 -24.60 -12.46
N SER A 175 23.91 -24.00 -11.46
CA SER A 175 25.04 -23.14 -11.78
C SER A 175 26.07 -24.02 -12.49
N ASP A 176 26.33 -23.74 -13.75
CA ASP A 176 27.53 -24.24 -14.39
C ASP A 176 28.73 -23.63 -13.67
N ALA A 177 29.21 -24.34 -12.66
CA ALA A 177 30.45 -24.01 -11.96
C ALA A 177 31.68 -24.19 -12.88
N ALA A 178 31.46 -24.30 -14.18
CA ALA A 178 32.49 -24.44 -15.20
C ALA A 178 32.99 -23.08 -15.75
N ASP A 179 32.27 -21.98 -15.52
CA ASP A 179 32.64 -20.67 -16.09
C ASP A 179 33.43 -19.76 -15.16
N GLU A 180 33.80 -20.18 -13.96
CA GLU A 180 34.74 -19.45 -13.11
C GLU A 180 36.16 -19.98 -13.24
N LYS A 181 36.67 -20.02 -14.45
CA LYS A 181 38.09 -20.12 -14.72
C LYS A 181 38.46 -19.24 -15.89
N VAL A 182 38.63 -17.96 -15.65
CA VAL A 182 39.62 -17.12 -16.34
C VAL A 182 40.14 -16.09 -15.35
#